data_3b7d0ff918b770fba5fe608e7d76d95c
#
_entry.id   3b7d0ff918b770fba5fe608e7d76d95c
#
_cell.length_a   1.000
_cell.length_b   1.000
_cell.length_c   1.000
_cell.angle_alpha   90.00
_cell.angle_beta   90.00
_cell.angle_gamma   90.00
#
_symmetry.space_group_name_H-M   'P 1'
#
loop_
_entity.id
_entity.type
_entity.pdbx_description
1 polymer ?
#
loop_
_entity_poly.entity_id
_entity_poly.type
_entity_poly.pdbx_seq_one_letter_code
_entity_poly.pdbx_strand_id
1 'polypeptide(L)'
;VAQAEAKAVMDEQGVEVSYTIGTMIELPRAALTADEIAKEAEFFSFGTNDLTQTTFGFSRDDVEGKFLPYYLDNNILEKNPFAVLDQEGVGQLVKIGVERGRSTRPNLKTGICGEHGGEPSSVDFCHRAGLDYVSCSPFRVPIARLAAAQAELNNPRKKCKTCGCCQN
;
A
#
# COMPACT_ATOMS: atom_id res chain seq x y z
N VAL A 1 -13.32 8.55 -18.31
CA VAL A 1 -14.36 9.26 -17.54
C VAL A 1 -13.68 10.26 -16.60
N ALA A 2 -12.90 9.83 -15.55
CA ALA A 2 -12.35 10.73 -14.53
C ALA A 2 -11.59 11.95 -15.09
N GLN A 3 -10.71 11.77 -16.06
CA GLN A 3 -9.97 12.87 -16.70
C GLN A 3 -10.89 13.86 -17.42
N ALA A 4 -11.92 13.36 -18.11
CA ALA A 4 -12.88 14.21 -18.80
C ALA A 4 -13.71 15.05 -17.81
N GLU A 5 -14.15 14.45 -16.72
CA GLU A 5 -14.88 15.17 -15.66
C GLU A 5 -13.99 16.20 -14.97
N ALA A 6 -12.76 15.83 -14.60
CA ALA A 6 -11.82 16.77 -13.99
C ALA A 6 -11.57 17.98 -14.89
N LYS A 7 -11.38 17.74 -16.21
CA LYS A 7 -11.21 18.82 -17.16
C LYS A 7 -12.45 19.71 -17.25
N ALA A 8 -13.64 19.13 -17.36
CA ALA A 8 -14.89 19.87 -17.47
C ALA A 8 -15.10 20.78 -16.23
N VAL A 9 -14.86 20.25 -15.03
CA VAL A 9 -14.98 21.03 -13.79
C VAL A 9 -13.94 22.16 -13.73
N MET A 10 -12.69 21.90 -14.11
CA MET A 10 -11.65 22.92 -14.16
C MET A 10 -12.00 24.04 -15.14
N ASP A 11 -12.50 23.68 -16.35
CA ASP A 11 -12.93 24.63 -17.38
C ASP A 11 -14.12 25.46 -16.86
N GLU A 12 -15.11 24.84 -16.21
CA GLU A 12 -16.27 25.51 -15.63
C GLU A 12 -15.90 26.50 -14.49
N GLN A 13 -14.99 26.08 -13.61
CA GLN A 13 -14.59 26.88 -12.45
C GLN A 13 -13.48 27.90 -12.77
N GLY A 14 -12.90 27.86 -13.96
CA GLY A 14 -11.81 28.74 -14.38
C GLY A 14 -10.54 28.54 -13.56
N VAL A 15 -10.29 27.31 -13.10
CA VAL A 15 -9.12 26.94 -12.29
C VAL A 15 -8.36 25.79 -12.94
N GLU A 16 -7.07 25.73 -12.69
CA GLU A 16 -6.22 24.63 -13.12
C GLU A 16 -5.62 23.95 -11.89
N VAL A 17 -5.81 22.63 -11.75
CA VAL A 17 -5.31 21.83 -10.62
C VAL A 17 -4.47 20.69 -11.17
N SER A 18 -3.25 20.59 -10.68
CA SER A 18 -2.40 19.43 -10.98
C SER A 18 -2.86 18.22 -10.16
N TYR A 19 -3.15 17.12 -10.83
CA TYR A 19 -3.59 15.88 -10.19
C TYR A 19 -2.99 14.67 -10.90
N THR A 20 -3.03 13.52 -10.23
CA THR A 20 -2.66 12.21 -10.79
C THR A 20 -3.80 11.24 -10.60
N ILE A 21 -3.94 10.29 -11.53
CA ILE A 21 -4.94 9.22 -11.45
C ILE A 21 -4.20 7.91 -11.22
N GLY A 22 -4.51 7.27 -10.10
CA GLY A 22 -3.97 5.96 -9.76
C GLY A 22 -5.07 4.95 -9.47
N THR A 23 -4.67 3.80 -8.99
CA THR A 23 -5.61 2.74 -8.64
C THR A 23 -5.22 2.01 -7.36
N MET A 24 -6.21 1.34 -6.76
CA MET A 24 -5.97 0.38 -5.69
C MET A 24 -5.49 -0.94 -6.28
N ILE A 25 -4.48 -1.53 -5.64
CA ILE A 25 -4.09 -2.93 -5.82
C ILE A 25 -4.55 -3.68 -4.59
N GLU A 26 -5.69 -4.32 -4.69
CA GLU A 26 -6.37 -4.95 -3.54
C GLU A 26 -6.90 -6.37 -3.86
N LEU A 27 -6.59 -6.85 -5.06
CA LEU A 27 -6.88 -8.22 -5.47
C LEU A 27 -5.58 -8.91 -5.88
N PRO A 28 -5.40 -10.21 -5.59
CA PRO A 28 -4.24 -10.98 -6.03
C PRO A 28 -4.01 -10.88 -7.54
N ARG A 29 -5.07 -10.93 -8.35
CA ARG A 29 -4.97 -10.76 -9.79
C ARG A 29 -4.41 -9.40 -10.18
N ALA A 30 -4.80 -8.32 -9.51
CA ALA A 30 -4.29 -6.97 -9.77
C ALA A 30 -2.78 -6.87 -9.48
N ALA A 31 -2.32 -7.48 -8.39
CA ALA A 31 -0.89 -7.56 -8.08
C ALA A 31 -0.11 -8.34 -9.15
N LEU A 32 -0.68 -9.46 -9.62
CA LEU A 32 -0.09 -10.32 -10.66
C LEU A 32 -0.09 -9.70 -12.07
N THR A 33 -0.92 -8.71 -12.34
CA THR A 33 -1.01 -8.00 -13.62
C THR A 33 -0.70 -6.50 -13.48
N ALA A 34 0.10 -6.15 -12.48
CA ALA A 34 0.38 -4.76 -12.13
C ALA A 34 1.18 -4.02 -13.22
N ASP A 35 1.96 -4.74 -14.02
CA ASP A 35 2.63 -4.22 -15.23
C ASP A 35 1.62 -3.69 -16.27
N GLU A 36 0.54 -4.40 -16.50
CA GLU A 36 -0.51 -3.95 -17.43
C GLU A 36 -1.27 -2.74 -16.84
N ILE A 37 -1.58 -2.79 -15.55
CA ILE A 37 -2.29 -1.70 -14.86
C ILE A 37 -1.45 -0.42 -14.84
N ALA A 38 -0.13 -0.52 -14.68
CA ALA A 38 0.78 0.62 -14.66
C ALA A 38 0.91 1.36 -16.00
N LYS A 39 0.39 0.81 -17.10
CA LYS A 39 0.30 1.53 -18.37
C LYS A 39 -0.65 2.72 -18.27
N GLU A 40 -1.71 2.58 -17.48
CA GLU A 40 -2.75 3.59 -17.31
C GLU A 40 -2.64 4.33 -15.96
N ALA A 41 -2.31 3.62 -14.88
CA ALA A 41 -2.25 4.19 -13.54
C ALA A 41 -0.93 4.94 -13.29
N GLU A 42 -1.02 6.14 -12.70
CA GLU A 42 0.12 6.98 -12.36
C GLU A 42 0.68 6.70 -10.97
N PHE A 43 -0.09 6.04 -10.11
CA PHE A 43 0.35 5.55 -8.81
C PHE A 43 -0.46 4.31 -8.39
N PHE A 44 0.08 3.55 -7.44
CA PHE A 44 -0.62 2.45 -6.79
C PHE A 44 -0.82 2.72 -5.29
N SER A 45 -2.00 2.38 -4.81
CA SER A 45 -2.30 2.24 -3.38
C SER A 45 -2.67 0.80 -3.08
N PHE A 46 -1.88 0.10 -2.29
CA PHE A 46 -2.21 -1.27 -1.90
C PHE A 46 -3.30 -1.25 -0.84
N GLY A 47 -4.50 -1.74 -1.19
CA GLY A 47 -5.64 -1.92 -0.29
C GLY A 47 -5.48 -3.22 0.49
N THR A 48 -4.69 -3.20 1.55
CA THR A 48 -4.26 -4.43 2.22
C THR A 48 -5.37 -5.12 3.01
N ASN A 49 -6.46 -4.45 3.36
CA ASN A 49 -7.61 -5.11 3.96
C ASN A 49 -8.24 -6.10 2.96
N ASP A 50 -8.58 -5.63 1.77
CA ASP A 50 -9.20 -6.47 0.74
C ASP A 50 -8.22 -7.47 0.15
N LEU A 51 -6.95 -7.07 0.00
CA LEU A 51 -5.91 -8.01 -0.43
C LEU A 51 -5.72 -9.14 0.58
N THR A 52 -5.82 -8.87 1.89
CA THR A 52 -5.80 -9.89 2.94
C THR A 52 -7.03 -10.79 2.83
N GLN A 53 -8.24 -10.22 2.72
CA GLN A 53 -9.47 -11.00 2.57
C GLN A 53 -9.39 -11.97 1.39
N THR A 54 -8.97 -11.49 0.25
CA THR A 54 -8.93 -12.29 -0.98
C THR A 54 -7.78 -13.30 -1.02
N THR A 55 -6.68 -13.02 -0.34
CA THR A 55 -5.53 -13.93 -0.23
C THR A 55 -5.83 -15.08 0.72
N PHE A 56 -6.44 -14.80 1.89
CA PHE A 56 -6.84 -15.83 2.85
C PHE A 56 -8.17 -16.52 2.47
N GLY A 57 -8.96 -15.95 1.58
CA GLY A 57 -10.33 -16.38 1.32
C GLY A 57 -11.25 -16.09 2.52
N PHE A 58 -10.96 -15.04 3.29
CA PHE A 58 -11.72 -14.63 4.46
C PHE A 58 -12.59 -13.41 4.15
N SER A 59 -13.83 -13.42 4.65
CA SER A 59 -14.60 -12.20 4.82
C SER A 59 -14.30 -11.66 6.21
N ARG A 60 -13.77 -10.44 6.31
CA ARG A 60 -13.38 -9.82 7.59
C ARG A 60 -14.55 -9.82 8.58
N ASP A 61 -15.71 -9.34 8.14
CA ASP A 61 -16.91 -9.25 8.98
C ASP A 61 -17.39 -10.61 9.48
N ASP A 62 -17.19 -11.65 8.67
CA ASP A 62 -17.56 -13.01 9.08
C ASP A 62 -16.57 -13.61 10.06
N VAL A 63 -15.25 -13.44 9.84
CA VAL A 63 -14.26 -14.17 10.63
C VAL A 63 -13.95 -13.51 11.96
N GLU A 64 -13.94 -12.16 12.04
CA GLU A 64 -13.63 -11.43 13.29
C GLU A 64 -14.63 -11.74 14.40
N GLY A 65 -15.91 -11.94 14.04
CA GLY A 65 -16.97 -12.30 14.99
C GLY A 65 -17.16 -13.80 15.23
N LYS A 66 -16.48 -14.67 14.49
CA LYS A 66 -16.71 -16.12 14.54
C LYS A 66 -15.47 -16.89 14.99
N PHE A 67 -14.60 -17.26 14.06
CA PHE A 67 -13.51 -18.18 14.35
C PHE A 67 -12.14 -17.55 14.56
N LEU A 68 -11.93 -16.30 14.16
CA LEU A 68 -10.64 -15.63 14.28
C LEU A 68 -10.16 -15.54 15.74
N PRO A 69 -11.02 -15.19 16.73
CA PRO A 69 -10.62 -15.23 18.14
C PRO A 69 -10.12 -16.61 18.56
N TYR A 70 -10.83 -17.68 18.18
CA TYR A 70 -10.40 -19.03 18.45
C TYR A 70 -9.05 -19.38 17.85
N TYR A 71 -8.77 -18.92 16.61
CA TYR A 71 -7.49 -19.15 15.94
C TYR A 71 -6.34 -18.44 16.62
N LEU A 72 -6.58 -17.25 17.14
CA LEU A 72 -5.58 -16.49 17.89
C LEU A 72 -5.32 -17.11 19.28
N ASP A 73 -6.37 -17.46 20.00
CA ASP A 73 -6.29 -18.05 21.36
C ASP A 73 -5.58 -19.41 21.35
N ASN A 74 -5.70 -20.17 20.27
CA ASN A 74 -5.07 -21.47 20.11
C ASN A 74 -3.77 -21.44 19.30
N ASN A 75 -3.23 -20.25 19.00
CA ASN A 75 -2.01 -20.05 18.22
C ASN A 75 -2.03 -20.73 16.83
N ILE A 76 -3.20 -20.88 16.22
CA ILE A 76 -3.34 -21.32 14.82
C ILE A 76 -2.88 -20.17 13.90
N LEU A 77 -3.20 -18.92 14.28
CA LEU A 77 -2.61 -17.71 13.74
C LEU A 77 -1.90 -16.97 14.88
N GLU A 78 -0.66 -16.55 14.65
CA GLU A 78 0.09 -15.76 15.64
C GLU A 78 -0.50 -14.38 15.86
N LYS A 79 -1.04 -13.78 14.81
CA LYS A 79 -1.54 -12.40 14.79
C LYS A 79 -2.79 -12.31 13.95
N ASN A 80 -3.64 -11.34 14.29
CA ASN A 80 -4.77 -10.97 13.46
C ASN A 80 -4.24 -10.38 12.13
N PRO A 81 -4.50 -11.04 10.97
CA PRO A 81 -3.98 -10.61 9.67
C PRO A 81 -4.59 -9.29 9.17
N PHE A 82 -5.68 -8.82 9.80
CA PHE A 82 -6.29 -7.52 9.51
C PHE A 82 -5.67 -6.38 10.34
N ALA A 83 -4.97 -6.70 11.43
CA ALA A 83 -4.27 -5.72 12.26
C ALA A 83 -2.77 -5.64 11.92
N VAL A 84 -2.13 -6.77 11.66
CA VAL A 84 -0.72 -6.89 11.31
C VAL A 84 -0.60 -7.57 9.94
N LEU A 85 0.14 -6.95 9.02
CA LEU A 85 0.28 -7.46 7.67
C LEU A 85 0.90 -8.87 7.66
N ASP A 86 0.25 -9.81 7.00
CA ASP A 86 0.82 -11.09 6.63
C ASP A 86 1.94 -10.86 5.60
N GLN A 87 3.18 -10.89 6.07
CA GLN A 87 4.34 -10.60 5.22
C GLN A 87 4.71 -11.77 4.30
N GLU A 88 4.30 -12.99 4.64
CA GLU A 88 4.64 -14.20 3.87
C GLU A 88 3.71 -14.44 2.68
N GLY A 89 2.41 -14.20 2.84
CA GLY A 89 1.42 -14.33 1.77
C GLY A 89 1.11 -12.99 1.11
N VAL A 90 0.38 -12.13 1.81
CA VAL A 90 -0.04 -10.82 1.29
C VAL A 90 1.16 -9.95 0.94
N GLY A 91 2.21 -10.00 1.75
CA GLY A 91 3.44 -9.25 1.51
C GLY A 91 4.16 -9.65 0.22
N GLN A 92 4.09 -10.91 -0.21
CA GLN A 92 4.63 -11.31 -1.50
C GLN A 92 3.85 -10.66 -2.66
N LEU A 93 2.52 -10.61 -2.57
CA LEU A 93 1.71 -9.94 -3.59
C LEU A 93 2.01 -8.45 -3.66
N VAL A 94 2.24 -7.78 -2.52
CA VAL A 94 2.68 -6.38 -2.49
C VAL A 94 4.01 -6.21 -3.23
N LYS A 95 5.02 -7.05 -2.94
CA LYS A 95 6.33 -7.00 -3.62
C LYS A 95 6.20 -7.23 -5.12
N ILE A 96 5.44 -8.24 -5.53
CA ILE A 96 5.18 -8.54 -6.95
C ILE A 96 4.51 -7.34 -7.63
N GLY A 97 3.50 -6.75 -7.00
CA GLY A 97 2.81 -5.58 -7.53
C GLY A 97 3.73 -4.36 -7.71
N VAL A 98 4.61 -4.09 -6.74
CA VAL A 98 5.62 -3.02 -6.83
C VAL A 98 6.61 -3.29 -7.97
N GLU A 99 7.18 -4.49 -8.03
CA GLU A 99 8.16 -4.89 -9.02
C GLU A 99 7.58 -4.79 -10.45
N ARG A 100 6.43 -5.41 -10.67
CA ARG A 100 5.76 -5.40 -11.97
C ARG A 100 5.30 -4.00 -12.37
N GLY A 101 4.71 -3.25 -11.46
CA GLY A 101 4.30 -1.87 -11.74
C GLY A 101 5.49 -1.00 -12.18
N ARG A 102 6.61 -1.12 -11.47
CA ARG A 102 7.83 -0.37 -11.78
C ARG A 102 8.59 -0.89 -13.01
N SER A 103 8.37 -2.12 -13.44
CA SER A 103 8.92 -2.60 -14.71
C SER A 103 8.33 -1.86 -15.92
N THR A 104 7.07 -1.41 -15.81
CA THR A 104 6.39 -0.60 -16.84
C THR A 104 6.61 0.90 -16.61
N ARG A 105 6.49 1.36 -15.36
CA ARG A 105 6.66 2.77 -14.97
C ARG A 105 7.72 2.88 -13.86
N PRO A 106 8.99 3.09 -14.19
CA PRO A 106 10.09 3.06 -13.21
C PRO A 106 9.93 3.99 -12.01
N ASN A 107 9.27 5.14 -12.21
CA ASN A 107 9.01 6.12 -11.15
C ASN A 107 7.58 6.01 -10.58
N LEU A 108 6.93 4.84 -10.73
CA LEU A 108 5.60 4.61 -10.19
C LEU A 108 5.60 4.81 -8.68
N LYS A 109 4.81 5.78 -8.22
CA LYS A 109 4.60 6.01 -6.80
C LYS A 109 3.72 4.91 -6.23
N THR A 110 4.18 4.28 -5.17
CA THR A 110 3.48 3.17 -4.53
C THR A 110 3.31 3.40 -3.04
N GLY A 111 2.17 3.05 -2.51
CA GLY A 111 1.90 3.17 -1.08
C GLY A 111 0.90 2.15 -0.59
N ILE A 112 0.64 2.18 0.71
CA ILE A 112 -0.31 1.31 1.38
C ILE A 112 -1.36 2.15 2.07
N CYS A 113 -2.58 1.67 2.12
CA CYS A 113 -3.65 2.24 2.93
C CYS A 113 -4.30 1.16 3.79
N GLY A 114 -5.09 1.59 4.77
CA GLY A 114 -5.74 0.72 5.74
C GLY A 114 -5.00 0.65 7.07
N GLU A 115 -5.41 -0.27 7.93
CA GLU A 115 -4.91 -0.35 9.30
C GLU A 115 -3.42 -0.71 9.38
N HIS A 116 -2.93 -1.51 8.45
CA HIS A 116 -1.53 -1.90 8.35
C HIS A 116 -0.58 -0.70 8.18
N GLY A 117 -1.03 0.39 7.55
CA GLY A 117 -0.24 1.61 7.40
C GLY A 117 0.10 2.33 8.70
N GLY A 118 -0.56 2.00 9.80
CA GLY A 118 -0.30 2.52 11.14
C GLY A 118 0.32 1.51 12.10
N GLU A 119 0.61 0.28 11.65
CA GLU A 119 1.17 -0.79 12.47
C GLU A 119 2.70 -0.88 12.23
N PRO A 120 3.54 -0.82 13.30
CA PRO A 120 4.98 -0.65 13.15
C PRO A 120 5.69 -1.71 12.31
N SER A 121 5.38 -3.00 12.47
CA SER A 121 6.05 -4.07 11.71
C SER A 121 5.63 -4.07 10.23
N SER A 122 4.39 -3.67 9.97
CA SER A 122 3.87 -3.48 8.61
C SER A 122 4.50 -2.27 7.92
N VAL A 123 4.75 -1.18 8.66
CA VAL A 123 5.48 0.00 8.15
C VAL A 123 6.92 -0.36 7.82
N ASP A 124 7.61 -1.12 8.68
CA ASP A 124 8.96 -1.62 8.40
C ASP A 124 8.99 -2.50 7.14
N PHE A 125 8.01 -3.39 7.01
CA PHE A 125 7.86 -4.18 5.77
C PHE A 125 7.67 -3.29 4.54
N CYS A 126 6.79 -2.28 4.59
CA CYS A 126 6.57 -1.33 3.49
C CYS A 126 7.86 -0.63 3.08
N HIS A 127 8.67 -0.22 4.07
CA HIS A 127 9.98 0.36 3.82
C HIS A 127 10.88 -0.62 3.05
N ARG A 128 11.02 -1.86 3.53
CA ARG A 128 11.85 -2.89 2.87
C ARG A 128 11.33 -3.30 1.49
N ALA A 129 10.01 -3.28 1.30
CA ALA A 129 9.38 -3.54 0.00
C ALA A 129 9.50 -2.37 -0.99
N GLY A 130 10.05 -1.24 -0.54
CA GLY A 130 10.33 -0.08 -1.39
C GLY A 130 9.11 0.81 -1.65
N LEU A 131 8.06 0.78 -0.82
CA LEU A 131 6.94 1.69 -0.94
C LEU A 131 7.37 3.13 -0.61
N ASP A 132 6.71 4.10 -1.24
CA ASP A 132 7.03 5.52 -1.10
C ASP A 132 6.29 6.18 0.06
N TYR A 133 5.10 5.67 0.40
CA TYR A 133 4.30 6.23 1.48
C TYR A 133 3.43 5.16 2.19
N VAL A 134 3.02 5.49 3.40
CA VAL A 134 1.95 4.80 4.11
C VAL A 134 0.84 5.79 4.44
N SER A 135 -0.41 5.34 4.36
CA SER A 135 -1.58 6.10 4.79
C SER A 135 -2.19 5.38 6.00
N CYS A 136 -2.51 6.14 7.02
CA CYS A 136 -3.11 5.61 8.25
C CYS A 136 -4.08 6.64 8.86
N SER A 137 -4.86 6.21 9.85
CA SER A 137 -5.74 7.12 10.59
C SER A 137 -4.92 8.22 11.29
N PRO A 138 -5.49 9.42 11.49
CA PRO A 138 -4.77 10.55 12.12
C PRO A 138 -4.12 10.20 13.46
N PHE A 139 -4.80 9.40 14.29
CA PHE A 139 -4.30 8.98 15.60
C PHE A 139 -3.06 8.06 15.52
N ARG A 140 -2.83 7.41 14.40
CA ARG A 140 -1.68 6.52 14.17
C ARG A 140 -0.50 7.22 13.50
N VAL A 141 -0.65 8.45 13.03
CA VAL A 141 0.42 9.19 12.35
C VAL A 141 1.71 9.29 13.18
N PRO A 142 1.69 9.61 14.48
CA PRO A 142 2.92 9.67 15.28
C PRO A 142 3.65 8.32 15.32
N ILE A 143 2.91 7.22 15.49
CA ILE A 143 3.45 5.85 15.52
C ILE A 143 4.04 5.48 14.16
N ALA A 144 3.30 5.74 13.07
CA ALA A 144 3.76 5.44 11.72
C ALA A 144 5.04 6.21 11.35
N ARG A 145 5.13 7.49 11.73
CA ARG A 145 6.35 8.30 11.52
C ARG A 145 7.55 7.76 12.29
N LEU A 146 7.36 7.37 13.55
CA LEU A 146 8.43 6.76 14.35
C LEU A 146 8.87 5.43 13.75
N ALA A 147 7.92 4.56 13.38
CA ALA A 147 8.21 3.28 12.75
C ALA A 147 8.97 3.45 11.42
N ALA A 148 8.57 4.41 10.58
CA ALA A 148 9.26 4.71 9.32
C ALA A 148 10.70 5.21 9.55
N ALA A 149 10.92 6.06 10.56
CA ALA A 149 12.27 6.51 10.92
C ALA A 149 13.14 5.35 11.43
N GLN A 150 12.59 4.47 12.26
CA GLN A 150 13.30 3.27 12.73
C GLN A 150 13.62 2.31 11.59
N ALA A 151 12.68 2.11 10.66
CA ALA A 151 12.90 1.27 9.49
C ALA A 151 14.04 1.80 8.60
N GLU A 152 14.14 3.11 8.38
CA GLU A 152 15.23 3.73 7.63
C GLU A 152 16.57 3.59 8.36
N LEU A 153 16.61 3.73 9.69
CA LEU A 153 17.83 3.55 10.48
C LEU A 153 18.33 2.10 10.44
N ASN A 154 17.39 1.14 10.52
CA ASN A 154 17.73 -0.30 10.51
C ASN A 154 18.10 -0.81 9.10
N ASN A 155 17.46 -0.27 8.07
CA ASN A 155 17.62 -0.67 6.68
C ASN A 155 17.74 0.57 5.78
N PRO A 156 18.86 1.30 5.80
CA PRO A 156 19.00 2.53 5.04
C PRO A 156 18.83 2.30 3.54
N ARG A 157 17.94 3.06 2.91
CA ARG A 157 17.79 3.03 1.45
C ARG A 157 19.02 3.64 0.80
N LYS A 158 19.52 2.99 -0.25
CA LYS A 158 20.60 3.57 -1.06
C LYS A 158 20.08 4.86 -1.68
N LYS A 159 20.63 5.99 -1.26
CA LYS A 159 20.33 7.30 -1.88
C LYS A 159 20.68 7.20 -3.37
N CYS A 160 19.70 7.43 -4.22
CA CYS A 160 19.97 7.56 -5.66
C CYS A 160 20.86 8.79 -5.85
N LYS A 161 22.11 8.59 -6.27
CA LYS A 161 23.06 9.70 -6.50
C LYS A 161 22.72 10.55 -7.72
N THR A 162 21.67 10.19 -8.47
CA THR A 162 21.35 10.78 -9.78
C THR A 162 20.00 11.51 -9.85
N CYS A 163 19.13 11.43 -8.84
CA CYS A 163 17.91 12.22 -8.88
C CYS A 163 18.07 13.50 -8.02
N GLY A 164 17.88 14.65 -8.65
CA GLY A 164 17.95 15.98 -7.99
C GLY A 164 16.86 16.26 -6.95
N CYS A 165 16.07 15.26 -6.54
CA CYS A 165 15.02 15.38 -5.53
C CYS A 165 15.51 15.22 -4.08
N CYS A 166 16.81 15.05 -3.85
CA CYS A 166 17.42 14.95 -2.52
C CYS A 166 18.15 16.25 -2.08
N GLN A 167 17.86 17.38 -2.73
CA GLN A 167 18.34 18.69 -2.28
C GLN A 167 17.12 19.52 -1.84
N ASN A 168 16.67 19.30 -0.60
CA ASN A 168 16.06 20.29 0.28
C ASN A 168 15.81 19.65 1.65
#